data_eadaf8bf89b271a75293be044fd938bb
#
_entry.id   eadaf8bf89b271a75293be044fd938bb
#
_cell.length_a   1.000
_cell.length_b   1.000
_cell.length_c   1.000
_cell.angle_alpha   90.00
_cell.angle_beta   90.00
_cell.angle_gamma   90.00
#
_symmetry.space_group_name_H-M   'P 1'
#
loop_
_entity.id
_entity.type
_entity.pdbx_description
1 polymer ?
#
loop_
_entity_poly.entity_id
_entity_poly.type
_entity_poly.pdbx_seq_one_letter_code
_entity_poly.pdbx_strand_id
1 'polypeptide(L)' 'MATYPVKHKETGETKEVKMSVHDWDQWREDNPEWERYYT' A
#
# COMPACT_ATOMS: atom_id res chain seq x y z
N MET A 1 -3.51 9.36 -11.59
CA MET A 1 -3.07 8.78 -10.30
C MET A 1 -3.55 7.33 -10.21
N ALA A 2 -2.72 6.47 -9.70
CA ALA A 2 -3.05 5.06 -9.61
C ALA A 2 -3.56 4.70 -8.22
N THR A 3 -4.44 3.72 -8.16
CA THR A 3 -4.96 3.19 -6.89
C THR A 3 -4.22 1.90 -6.57
N TYR A 4 -3.68 1.83 -5.36
CA TYR A 4 -2.93 0.67 -4.91
C TYR A 4 -3.64 0.02 -3.71
N PRO A 5 -4.13 -1.20 -3.87
CA PRO A 5 -4.70 -1.92 -2.73
C PRO A 5 -3.56 -2.43 -1.84
N VAL A 6 -3.71 -2.26 -0.54
CA VAL A 6 -2.70 -2.69 0.43
C VAL A 6 -3.35 -3.49 1.55
N LYS A 7 -2.56 -4.35 2.18
CA LYS A 7 -3.02 -5.18 3.28
C LYS A 7 -2.04 -5.08 4.43
N HIS A 8 -2.54 -4.86 5.62
CA HIS A 8 -1.71 -4.80 6.82
C HIS A 8 -1.30 -6.21 7.23
N LYS A 9 0.00 -6.42 7.42
CA LYS A 9 0.54 -7.75 7.71
C LYS A 9 0.13 -8.29 9.08
N GLU A 10 0.00 -7.40 10.06
CA GLU A 10 -0.31 -7.83 11.43
C GLU A 10 -1.79 -8.06 11.66
N THR A 11 -2.62 -7.12 11.21
CA THR A 11 -4.06 -7.17 11.48
C THR A 11 -4.86 -7.79 10.36
N GLY A 12 -4.29 -7.84 9.16
CA GLY A 12 -5.00 -8.32 7.98
C GLY A 12 -5.96 -7.30 7.39
N GLU A 13 -5.90 -6.06 7.87
CA GLU A 13 -6.74 -4.99 7.36
C GLU A 13 -6.34 -4.64 5.93
N THR A 14 -7.35 -4.39 5.08
CA THR A 14 -7.12 -4.00 3.70
C THR A 14 -7.65 -2.60 3.45
N LYS A 15 -6.96 -1.85 2.61
CA LYS A 15 -7.42 -0.52 2.20
C LYS A 15 -6.83 -0.17 0.83
N GLU A 16 -7.35 0.90 0.24
CA GLU A 16 -6.84 1.42 -1.01
C GLU A 16 -6.20 2.78 -0.76
N VAL A 17 -5.04 2.99 -1.37
CA VAL A 17 -4.35 4.28 -1.32
C VAL A 17 -4.20 4.80 -2.74
N LYS A 18 -4.38 6.10 -2.93
CA LYS A 18 -4.26 6.74 -4.24
C LYS A 18 -3.05 7.64 -4.24
N MET A 19 -2.11 7.36 -5.16
CA MET A 19 -0.90 8.16 -5.26
C MET A 19 -0.19 7.83 -6.56
N SER A 20 0.81 8.63 -6.94
CA SER A 20 1.64 8.36 -8.10
C SER A 20 2.62 7.24 -7.78
N VAL A 21 3.23 6.66 -8.82
CA VAL A 21 4.19 5.58 -8.66
C VAL A 21 5.39 6.01 -7.81
N HIS A 22 5.84 7.26 -7.95
CA HIS A 22 6.94 7.78 -7.13
C HIS A 22 6.58 7.81 -5.66
N ASP A 23 5.40 8.33 -5.37
CA ASP A 23 4.93 8.40 -3.99
C ASP A 23 4.69 7.01 -3.44
N TRP A 24 4.23 6.10 -4.26
CA TRP A 24 4.00 4.71 -3.87
C TRP A 24 5.29 4.03 -3.41
N ASP A 25 6.37 4.21 -4.14
CA ASP A 25 7.65 3.62 -3.77
C ASP A 25 8.11 4.12 -2.41
N GLN A 26 8.01 5.43 -2.18
CA GLN A 26 8.40 6.03 -0.92
C GLN A 26 7.48 5.56 0.21
N TRP A 27 6.19 5.51 -0.07
CA TRP A 27 5.19 5.09 0.91
C TRP A 27 5.45 3.67 1.40
N ARG A 28 5.81 2.77 0.50
CA ARG A 28 6.10 1.37 0.87
C ARG A 28 7.29 1.28 1.82
N GLU A 29 8.29 2.11 1.60
CA GLU A 29 9.47 2.11 2.47
C GLU A 29 9.17 2.69 3.85
N ASP A 30 8.30 3.69 3.90
CA ASP A 30 7.89 4.29 5.16
C ASP A 30 6.93 3.42 5.96
N ASN A 31 6.19 2.56 5.28
CA ASN A 31 5.16 1.72 5.89
C ASN A 31 5.40 0.24 5.54
N PRO A 32 6.46 -0.37 6.06
CA PRO A 32 6.78 -1.77 5.73
C PRO A 32 5.75 -2.78 6.24
N GLU A 33 4.91 -2.40 7.18
CA GLU A 33 3.84 -3.25 7.68
C GLU A 33 2.68 -3.39 6.69
N TRP A 34 2.61 -2.52 5.69
CA TRP A 34 1.63 -2.61 4.61
C TRP A 34 2.28 -3.22 3.38
N GLU A 35 1.60 -4.15 2.74
CA GLU A 35 2.09 -4.76 1.50
C GLU A 35 1.02 -4.65 0.43
N ARG A 36 1.46 -4.72 -0.82
CA ARG A 36 0.51 -4.64 -1.94
C ARG A 36 -0.36 -5.90 -1.96
N TYR A 37 -1.65 -5.68 -1.98
CA TYR A 37 -2.64 -6.75 -1.97
C TYR A 37 -3.19 -6.97 -3.37
N TYR A 38 -3.24 -8.22 -3.81
CA TYR A 38 -3.82 -8.59 -5.10
C TYR A 38 -5.08 -9.41 -4.87
N THR A 39 -6.14 -9.04 -5.56
CA THR A 39 -7.38 -9.80 -5.51
C THR A 39 -7.40 -10.86 -6.59
#